data_c27fe179aeea1cd58548602fd4d8a49f
#
_entry.id   c27fe179aeea1cd58548602fd4d8a49f
#
_cell.length_a   1.000
_cell.length_b   1.000
_cell.length_c   1.000
_cell.angle_alpha   90.00
_cell.angle_beta   90.00
_cell.angle_gamma   90.00
#
_symmetry.space_group_name_H-M   'P 1'
#
loop_
_entity.id
_entity.type
_entity.pdbx_description
1 polymer ?
#
loop_
_entity_poly.entity_id
_entity_poly.type
_entity_poly.pdbx_seq_one_letter_code
_entity_poly.pdbx_strand_id
1 'polypeptide(L)'
;LYGRIAISLTVLAFAIEAGGVLTRALSVRRAPWGNMYEFNITLTTVVVGVYLVLLALKKNIRWLGLPLATTVLLDLGLAVTVLYTASDQLVPALHSYWLYIHVSTAIFCGAVFYVGAVATILYLFKDSFENKLATGGTPGRFANSVLDRLPAAASLDKFAYRVNAAVFPLWTFTIIAGAIWAGDAWGRYWGWDPKEVWSFITWVAYACYLHARATAGWKGRKAAYLALAAFACWLFNYYGVNIFVSGKHS
;
A
#
# COMPACT_ATOMS: atom_id res chain seq x y z
N LEU A 1 -7.34 20.45 -20.12
CA LEU A 1 -7.89 21.20 -19.00
C LEU A 1 -8.19 20.26 -17.81
N TYR A 2 -9.11 19.29 -17.93
CA TYR A 2 -9.57 18.40 -16.84
C TYR A 2 -8.44 17.66 -16.10
N GLY A 3 -7.45 17.13 -16.82
CA GLY A 3 -6.32 16.43 -16.20
C GLY A 3 -5.42 17.33 -15.35
N ARG A 4 -5.28 18.61 -15.69
CA ARG A 4 -4.56 19.60 -14.87
C ARG A 4 -5.35 19.93 -13.61
N ILE A 5 -6.66 20.16 -13.74
CA ILE A 5 -7.53 20.41 -12.60
C ILE A 5 -7.50 19.24 -11.62
N ALA A 6 -7.63 18.00 -12.10
CA ALA A 6 -7.56 16.81 -11.25
C ALA A 6 -6.23 16.71 -10.48
N ILE A 7 -5.09 16.96 -11.14
CA ILE A 7 -3.78 16.96 -10.47
C ILE A 7 -3.71 18.08 -9.42
N SER A 8 -4.17 19.30 -9.73
CA SER A 8 -4.18 20.41 -8.77
C SER A 8 -5.04 20.10 -7.54
N LEU A 9 -6.21 19.49 -7.74
CA LEU A 9 -7.07 19.05 -6.62
C LEU A 9 -6.42 17.93 -5.81
N THR A 10 -5.70 17.00 -6.45
CA THR A 10 -4.95 15.96 -5.75
C THR A 10 -3.81 16.54 -4.92
N VAL A 11 -3.10 17.54 -5.43
CA VAL A 11 -2.05 18.25 -4.67
C VAL A 11 -2.65 18.99 -3.47
N LEU A 12 -3.78 19.66 -3.66
CA LEU A 12 -4.48 20.34 -2.56
C LEU A 12 -4.95 19.34 -1.49
N ALA A 13 -5.58 18.24 -1.91
CA ALA A 13 -6.01 17.18 -0.99
C ALA A 13 -4.83 16.59 -0.21
N PHE A 14 -3.71 16.32 -0.90
CA PHE A 14 -2.48 15.88 -0.25
C PHE A 14 -1.97 16.88 0.78
N ALA A 15 -1.97 18.18 0.47
CA ALA A 15 -1.51 19.21 1.41
C ALA A 15 -2.41 19.31 2.65
N ILE A 16 -3.74 19.19 2.47
CA ILE A 16 -4.70 19.19 3.58
C ILE A 16 -4.51 17.95 4.46
N GLU A 17 -4.40 16.77 3.85
CA GLU A 17 -4.20 15.51 4.56
C GLU A 17 -2.86 15.49 5.31
N ALA A 18 -1.77 15.91 4.65
CA ALA A 18 -0.45 16.05 5.28
C ALA A 18 -0.48 17.06 6.45
N GLY A 19 -1.22 18.16 6.30
CA GLY A 19 -1.49 19.11 7.38
C GLY A 19 -2.22 18.47 8.55
N GLY A 20 -3.22 17.63 8.29
CA GLY A 20 -3.94 16.85 9.30
C GLY A 20 -3.01 15.88 10.06
N VAL A 21 -2.18 15.14 9.33
CA VAL A 21 -1.17 14.25 9.92
C VAL A 21 -0.16 15.02 10.77
N LEU A 22 0.30 16.19 10.28
CA LEU A 22 1.23 17.05 11.01
C LEU A 22 0.61 17.62 12.30
N THR A 23 -0.61 18.14 12.23
CA THR A 23 -1.31 18.66 13.43
C THR A 23 -1.54 17.57 14.47
N ARG A 24 -1.84 16.33 14.02
CA ARG A 24 -1.92 15.17 14.91
C ARG A 24 -0.58 14.87 15.58
N ALA A 25 0.52 14.89 14.83
CA ALA A 25 1.87 14.70 15.37
C ALA A 25 2.22 15.77 16.41
N LEU A 26 1.94 17.03 16.10
CA LEU A 26 2.22 18.16 16.99
C LEU A 26 1.39 18.11 18.27
N SER A 27 0.12 17.68 18.21
CA SER A 27 -0.76 17.58 19.37
C SER A 27 -0.25 16.61 20.43
N VAL A 28 0.41 15.54 20.01
CA VAL A 28 0.97 14.50 20.90
C VAL A 28 2.49 14.58 21.05
N ARG A 29 3.15 15.52 20.35
CA ARG A 29 4.60 15.72 20.32
C ARG A 29 5.39 14.44 19.98
N ARG A 30 4.84 13.63 19.08
CA ARG A 30 5.43 12.38 18.58
C ARG A 30 5.01 12.08 17.14
N ALA A 31 5.67 11.12 16.52
CA ALA A 31 5.27 10.66 15.20
C ALA A 31 3.85 10.04 15.23
N PRO A 32 3.01 10.30 14.21
CA PRO A 32 1.59 9.94 14.19
C PRO A 32 1.40 8.50 13.67
N TRP A 33 1.82 7.51 14.41
CA TRP A 33 1.67 6.08 14.10
C TRP A 33 1.56 5.19 15.35
N GLY A 34 1.12 5.76 16.47
CA GLY A 34 0.96 5.04 17.73
C GLY A 34 -0.30 4.18 17.82
N ASN A 35 -1.22 4.29 16.86
CA ASN A 35 -2.43 3.48 16.76
C ASN A 35 -2.82 3.27 15.29
N MET A 36 -3.83 2.43 15.04
CA MET A 36 -4.29 2.09 13.69
C MET A 36 -4.81 3.31 12.91
N TYR A 37 -5.51 4.22 13.57
CA TYR A 37 -5.99 5.44 12.93
C TYR A 37 -4.84 6.31 12.42
N GLU A 38 -3.85 6.58 13.28
CA GLU A 38 -2.69 7.40 12.94
C GLU A 38 -1.84 6.76 11.82
N PHE A 39 -1.62 5.45 11.91
CA PHE A 39 -0.92 4.71 10.86
C PHE A 39 -1.67 4.81 9.53
N ASN A 40 -3.00 4.66 9.55
CA ASN A 40 -3.82 4.66 8.34
C ASN A 40 -3.83 6.02 7.61
N ILE A 41 -4.04 7.13 8.35
CA ILE A 41 -4.00 8.47 7.75
C ILE A 41 -2.60 8.82 7.23
N THR A 42 -1.54 8.33 7.89
CA THR A 42 -0.16 8.51 7.41
C THR A 42 0.10 7.65 6.17
N LEU A 43 -0.39 6.40 6.15
CA LEU A 43 -0.29 5.51 4.99
C LEU A 43 -0.96 6.12 3.75
N THR A 44 -2.20 6.59 3.88
CA THR A 44 -2.94 7.20 2.77
C THR A 44 -2.26 8.46 2.25
N THR A 45 -1.75 9.30 3.14
CA THR A 45 -0.92 10.47 2.78
C THR A 45 0.31 10.03 1.97
N VAL A 46 1.03 9.00 2.41
CA VAL A 46 2.22 8.49 1.69
C VAL A 46 1.83 7.86 0.35
N VAL A 47 0.70 7.16 0.25
CA VAL A 47 0.17 6.62 -1.03
C VAL A 47 -0.02 7.74 -2.06
N VAL A 48 -0.70 8.83 -1.67
CA VAL A 48 -0.90 9.98 -2.55
C VAL A 48 0.43 10.67 -2.85
N GLY A 49 1.32 10.81 -1.86
CA GLY A 49 2.67 11.35 -2.03
C GLY A 49 3.50 10.56 -3.06
N VAL A 50 3.52 9.23 -2.97
CA VAL A 50 4.19 8.35 -3.94
C VAL A 50 3.63 8.57 -5.35
N TYR A 51 2.31 8.65 -5.49
CA TYR A 51 1.67 8.94 -6.77
C TYR A 51 2.11 10.30 -7.35
N LEU A 52 2.11 11.36 -6.54
CA LEU A 52 2.53 12.70 -6.97
C LEU A 52 4.02 12.75 -7.34
N VAL A 53 4.88 12.08 -6.59
CA VAL A 53 6.32 11.95 -6.91
C VAL A 53 6.51 11.23 -8.26
N LEU A 54 5.81 10.11 -8.49
CA LEU A 54 5.90 9.39 -9.76
C LEU A 54 5.38 10.24 -10.93
N LEU A 55 4.35 11.07 -10.73
CA LEU A 55 3.90 12.05 -11.72
C LEU A 55 4.96 13.12 -11.99
N ALA A 56 5.59 13.67 -10.94
CA ALA A 56 6.64 14.67 -11.05
C ALA A 56 7.87 14.14 -11.81
N LEU A 57 8.19 12.86 -11.63
CA LEU A 57 9.21 12.15 -12.40
C LEU A 57 8.80 11.86 -13.86
N LYS A 58 7.74 12.52 -14.34
CA LYS A 58 7.20 12.41 -15.70
C LYS A 58 6.82 10.98 -16.10
N LYS A 59 6.46 10.14 -15.13
CA LYS A 59 5.89 8.82 -15.45
C LYS A 59 4.47 9.03 -15.98
N ASN A 60 4.13 8.34 -17.07
CA ASN A 60 2.79 8.41 -17.63
C ASN A 60 1.79 7.55 -16.84
N ILE A 61 1.47 8.00 -15.60
CA ILE A 61 0.61 7.28 -14.65
C ILE A 61 -0.68 8.04 -14.30
N ARG A 62 -1.09 9.01 -15.12
CA ARG A 62 -2.34 9.77 -14.90
C ARG A 62 -3.57 8.88 -14.81
N TRP A 63 -3.54 7.74 -15.49
CA TRP A 63 -4.58 6.72 -15.48
C TRP A 63 -4.81 6.11 -14.09
N LEU A 64 -3.80 6.14 -13.22
CA LEU A 64 -3.86 5.61 -11.86
C LEU A 64 -4.59 6.56 -10.90
N GLY A 65 -4.66 7.86 -11.23
CA GLY A 65 -5.12 8.89 -10.29
C GLY A 65 -6.53 8.67 -9.77
N LEU A 66 -7.51 8.42 -10.65
CA LEU A 66 -8.90 8.21 -10.22
C LEU A 66 -9.08 6.91 -9.42
N PRO A 67 -8.62 5.73 -9.87
CA PRO A 67 -8.70 4.51 -9.08
C PRO A 67 -8.01 4.64 -7.72
N LEU A 68 -6.83 5.24 -7.69
CA LEU A 68 -6.08 5.42 -6.44
C LEU A 68 -6.81 6.38 -5.48
N ALA A 69 -7.29 7.51 -5.98
CA ALA A 69 -8.05 8.47 -5.16
C ALA A 69 -9.33 7.83 -4.59
N THR A 70 -10.03 7.00 -5.38
CA THR A 70 -11.23 6.29 -4.91
C THR A 70 -10.90 5.33 -3.77
N THR A 71 -9.85 4.52 -3.91
CA THR A 71 -9.47 3.56 -2.86
C THR A 71 -8.94 4.26 -1.62
N VAL A 72 -8.15 5.34 -1.77
CA VAL A 72 -7.69 6.18 -0.65
C VAL A 72 -8.86 6.82 0.09
N LEU A 73 -9.87 7.33 -0.63
CA LEU A 73 -11.06 7.90 -0.01
C LEU A 73 -11.85 6.88 0.82
N LEU A 74 -11.98 5.65 0.31
CA LEU A 74 -12.61 4.56 1.06
C LEU A 74 -11.83 4.19 2.32
N ASP A 75 -10.50 4.17 2.21
CA ASP A 75 -9.61 3.86 3.33
C ASP A 75 -9.63 4.97 4.40
N LEU A 76 -9.65 6.24 4.00
CA LEU A 76 -9.86 7.37 4.91
C LEU A 76 -11.25 7.33 5.56
N GLY A 77 -12.28 6.92 4.80
CA GLY A 77 -13.62 6.69 5.36
C GLY A 77 -13.58 5.64 6.46
N LEU A 78 -12.90 4.52 6.24
CA LEU A 78 -12.69 3.49 7.25
C LEU A 78 -11.90 4.02 8.46
N ALA A 79 -10.87 4.81 8.21
CA ALA A 79 -10.07 5.41 9.28
C ALA A 79 -10.93 6.27 10.23
N VAL A 80 -11.78 7.13 9.67
CA VAL A 80 -12.60 8.06 10.46
C VAL A 80 -13.78 7.37 11.15
N THR A 81 -14.41 6.38 10.50
CA THR A 81 -15.65 5.76 11.01
C THR A 81 -15.39 4.56 11.91
N VAL A 82 -14.30 3.82 11.70
CA VAL A 82 -14.05 2.55 12.41
C VAL A 82 -12.77 2.61 13.26
N LEU A 83 -11.70 3.22 12.74
CA LEU A 83 -10.40 3.18 13.39
C LEU A 83 -10.11 4.40 14.26
N TYR A 84 -10.99 5.41 14.25
CA TYR A 84 -10.75 6.65 14.98
C TYR A 84 -10.47 6.40 16.46
N THR A 85 -9.33 6.90 16.93
CA THR A 85 -8.92 6.84 18.33
C THR A 85 -8.42 8.22 18.74
N ALA A 86 -8.79 8.65 19.95
CA ALA A 86 -8.27 9.88 20.53
C ALA A 86 -6.73 9.83 20.63
N SER A 87 -6.11 10.99 20.59
CA SER A 87 -4.64 11.07 20.72
C SER A 87 -4.22 10.76 22.15
N ASP A 88 -3.23 9.87 22.30
CA ASP A 88 -2.67 9.47 23.58
C ASP A 88 -1.15 9.34 23.50
N GLN A 89 -0.48 9.31 24.65
CA GLN A 89 0.95 9.10 24.74
C GLN A 89 1.30 7.62 24.46
N LEU A 90 2.50 7.40 23.91
CA LEU A 90 2.99 6.05 23.67
C LEU A 90 3.40 5.38 24.99
N VAL A 91 3.16 4.09 25.07
CA VAL A 91 3.75 3.25 26.15
C VAL A 91 5.28 3.22 26.04
N PRO A 92 6.02 3.05 27.16
CA PRO A 92 7.48 3.13 27.17
C PRO A 92 8.17 2.21 26.14
N ALA A 93 7.64 1.02 25.89
CA ALA A 93 8.16 0.07 24.90
C ALA A 93 8.22 0.64 23.46
N LEU A 94 7.41 1.66 23.16
CA LEU A 94 7.38 2.32 21.87
C LEU A 94 8.33 3.53 21.76
N HIS A 95 9.12 3.82 22.82
CA HIS A 95 10.14 4.88 22.83
C HIS A 95 11.51 4.37 22.38
N SER A 96 11.61 3.87 21.13
CA SER A 96 12.86 3.38 20.55
C SER A 96 13.13 4.06 19.20
N TYR A 97 14.39 4.39 18.94
CA TYR A 97 14.83 4.89 17.62
C TYR A 97 14.51 3.88 16.49
N TRP A 98 14.64 2.60 16.78
CA TRP A 98 14.35 1.53 15.83
C TRP A 98 12.87 1.45 15.47
N LEU A 99 11.96 1.84 16.38
CA LEU A 99 10.53 1.95 16.05
C LEU A 99 10.31 2.98 14.93
N TYR A 100 10.95 4.13 15.01
CA TYR A 100 10.80 5.17 13.97
C TYR A 100 11.26 4.67 12.60
N ILE A 101 12.38 3.98 12.53
CA ILE A 101 12.90 3.38 11.30
C ILE A 101 11.93 2.31 10.79
N HIS A 102 11.55 1.35 11.65
CA HIS A 102 10.66 0.25 11.30
C HIS A 102 9.32 0.74 10.76
N VAL A 103 8.62 1.60 11.51
CA VAL A 103 7.28 2.05 11.12
C VAL A 103 7.31 2.95 9.90
N SER A 104 8.29 3.84 9.77
CA SER A 104 8.43 4.68 8.56
C SER A 104 8.62 3.83 7.31
N THR A 105 9.50 2.83 7.37
CA THR A 105 9.72 1.92 6.24
C THR A 105 8.52 1.01 5.99
N ALA A 106 7.80 0.57 7.04
CA ALA A 106 6.56 -0.20 6.91
C ALA A 106 5.46 0.58 6.19
N ILE A 107 5.24 1.84 6.57
CA ILE A 107 4.27 2.73 5.91
C ILE A 107 4.63 2.94 4.44
N PHE A 108 5.90 3.25 4.16
CA PHE A 108 6.34 3.45 2.78
C PHE A 108 6.19 2.18 1.93
N CYS A 109 6.60 1.01 2.45
CA CYS A 109 6.42 -0.26 1.76
C CYS A 109 4.93 -0.56 1.52
N GLY A 110 4.10 -0.37 2.53
CA GLY A 110 2.65 -0.53 2.43
C GLY A 110 2.04 0.36 1.35
N ALA A 111 2.44 1.64 1.29
CA ALA A 111 1.98 2.57 0.25
C ALA A 111 2.37 2.12 -1.16
N VAL A 112 3.59 1.61 -1.36
CA VAL A 112 4.03 1.12 -2.67
C VAL A 112 3.33 -0.20 -3.04
N PHE A 113 3.14 -1.13 -2.09
CA PHE A 113 2.34 -2.34 -2.31
C PHE A 113 0.89 -2.00 -2.66
N TYR A 114 0.31 -0.98 -2.01
CA TYR A 114 -1.03 -0.49 -2.30
C TYR A 114 -1.14 0.00 -3.75
N VAL A 115 -0.21 0.84 -4.21
CA VAL A 115 -0.13 1.31 -5.60
C VAL A 115 0.03 0.13 -6.57
N GLY A 116 0.87 -0.85 -6.23
CA GLY A 116 1.06 -2.08 -7.01
C GLY A 116 -0.21 -2.91 -7.11
N ALA A 117 -0.96 -3.05 -6.03
CA ALA A 117 -2.23 -3.79 -5.99
C ALA A 117 -3.32 -3.12 -6.84
N VAL A 118 -3.49 -1.79 -6.72
CA VAL A 118 -4.44 -1.04 -7.57
C VAL A 118 -4.08 -1.20 -9.05
N ALA A 119 -2.81 -1.09 -9.42
CA ALA A 119 -2.37 -1.31 -10.79
C ALA A 119 -2.63 -2.76 -11.26
N THR A 120 -2.46 -3.75 -10.39
CA THR A 120 -2.74 -5.16 -10.69
C THR A 120 -4.23 -5.41 -10.90
N ILE A 121 -5.10 -4.79 -10.10
CA ILE A 121 -6.55 -4.88 -10.28
C ILE A 121 -6.95 -4.26 -11.63
N LEU A 122 -6.43 -3.07 -11.95
CA LEU A 122 -6.68 -2.43 -13.23
C LEU A 122 -6.18 -3.26 -14.42
N TYR A 123 -5.02 -3.93 -14.25
CA TYR A 123 -4.53 -4.89 -15.21
C TYR A 123 -5.55 -5.99 -15.49
N LEU A 124 -6.13 -6.63 -14.47
CA LEU A 124 -7.09 -7.72 -14.64
C LEU A 124 -8.35 -7.28 -15.41
N PHE A 125 -8.86 -6.07 -15.10
CA PHE A 125 -9.99 -5.51 -15.84
C PHE A 125 -9.62 -5.19 -17.30
N LYS A 126 -8.46 -4.57 -17.54
CA LYS A 126 -7.99 -4.23 -18.87
C LYS A 126 -7.70 -5.46 -19.72
N ASP A 127 -7.07 -6.48 -19.15
CA ASP A 127 -6.80 -7.76 -19.81
C ASP A 127 -8.11 -8.47 -20.21
N SER A 128 -9.12 -8.48 -19.33
CA SER A 128 -10.45 -9.00 -19.66
C SER A 128 -11.12 -8.22 -20.81
N PHE A 129 -10.96 -6.90 -20.82
CA PHE A 129 -11.49 -6.01 -21.84
C PHE A 129 -10.82 -6.27 -23.19
N GLU A 130 -9.47 -6.32 -23.24
CA GLU A 130 -8.71 -6.58 -24.45
C GLU A 130 -8.99 -7.97 -25.03
N ASN A 131 -9.07 -9.00 -24.18
CA ASN A 131 -9.42 -10.35 -24.61
C ASN A 131 -10.85 -10.43 -25.20
N LYS A 132 -11.81 -9.70 -24.62
CA LYS A 132 -13.18 -9.65 -25.15
C LYS A 132 -13.22 -8.99 -26.54
N LEU A 133 -12.47 -7.92 -26.75
CA LEU A 133 -12.35 -7.28 -28.08
C LEU A 133 -11.69 -8.21 -29.09
N ALA A 134 -10.60 -8.90 -28.69
CA ALA A 134 -9.88 -9.83 -29.57
C ALA A 134 -10.73 -11.01 -30.04
N THR A 135 -11.72 -11.41 -29.24
CA THR A 135 -12.68 -12.49 -29.59
C THR A 135 -13.93 -12.00 -30.35
N GLY A 136 -13.95 -10.72 -30.78
CA GLY A 136 -15.08 -10.12 -31.50
C GLY A 136 -16.27 -9.77 -30.61
N GLY A 137 -16.13 -9.82 -29.29
CA GLY A 137 -17.18 -9.43 -28.35
C GLY A 137 -17.28 -7.92 -28.21
N THR A 138 -18.48 -7.42 -27.91
CA THR A 138 -18.73 -6.00 -27.64
C THR A 138 -18.73 -5.74 -26.13
N PRO A 139 -17.73 -4.98 -25.59
CA PRO A 139 -17.78 -4.53 -24.20
C PRO A 139 -18.93 -3.54 -23.97
N GLY A 140 -19.47 -3.50 -22.75
CA GLY A 140 -20.51 -2.55 -22.39
C GLY A 140 -20.03 -1.09 -22.46
N ARG A 141 -20.96 -0.13 -22.58
CA ARG A 141 -20.66 1.32 -22.71
C ARG A 141 -19.71 1.83 -21.62
N PHE A 142 -19.92 1.45 -20.37
CA PHE A 142 -19.07 1.87 -19.25
C PHE A 142 -17.64 1.32 -19.38
N ALA A 143 -17.49 0.03 -19.70
CA ALA A 143 -16.20 -0.59 -19.93
C ALA A 143 -15.44 0.09 -21.07
N ASN A 144 -16.09 0.39 -22.19
CA ASN A 144 -15.51 1.12 -23.32
C ASN A 144 -15.03 2.53 -22.90
N SER A 145 -15.84 3.27 -22.15
CA SER A 145 -15.50 4.65 -21.80
C SER A 145 -14.36 4.77 -20.78
N VAL A 146 -14.18 3.78 -19.92
CA VAL A 146 -13.19 3.80 -18.82
C VAL A 146 -11.95 2.99 -19.19
N LEU A 147 -12.14 1.72 -19.57
CA LEU A 147 -11.01 0.80 -19.78
C LEU A 147 -10.24 1.08 -21.07
N ASP A 148 -10.90 1.66 -22.08
CA ASP A 148 -10.21 2.07 -23.31
C ASP A 148 -9.13 3.15 -23.07
N ARG A 149 -9.34 4.00 -22.05
CA ARG A 149 -8.40 5.06 -21.69
C ARG A 149 -7.20 4.59 -20.87
N LEU A 150 -7.24 3.35 -20.37
CA LEU A 150 -6.10 2.77 -19.66
C LEU A 150 -4.99 2.36 -20.64
N PRO A 151 -3.73 2.36 -20.20
CA PRO A 151 -2.65 1.74 -20.97
C PRO A 151 -2.95 0.27 -21.29
N ALA A 152 -2.26 -0.28 -22.28
CA ALA A 152 -2.36 -1.70 -22.61
C ALA A 152 -2.10 -2.58 -21.37
N ALA A 153 -2.82 -3.70 -21.27
CA ALA A 153 -2.74 -4.62 -20.15
C ALA A 153 -1.28 -5.01 -19.81
N ALA A 154 -0.48 -5.30 -20.83
CA ALA A 154 0.95 -5.63 -20.65
C ALA A 154 1.75 -4.50 -19.99
N SER A 155 1.39 -3.22 -20.21
CA SER A 155 2.04 -2.06 -19.58
C SER A 155 1.66 -1.94 -18.11
N LEU A 156 0.40 -2.22 -17.76
CA LEU A 156 -0.09 -2.25 -16.38
C LEU A 156 0.58 -3.37 -15.57
N ASP A 157 0.66 -4.59 -16.13
CA ASP A 157 1.37 -5.73 -15.52
C ASP A 157 2.85 -5.40 -15.28
N LYS A 158 3.52 -4.80 -16.26
CA LYS A 158 4.93 -4.39 -16.13
C LYS A 158 5.13 -3.31 -15.06
N PHE A 159 4.20 -2.36 -14.95
CA PHE A 159 4.25 -1.32 -13.91
C PHE A 159 4.09 -1.94 -12.53
N ALA A 160 3.04 -2.76 -12.31
CA ALA A 160 2.79 -3.44 -11.04
C ALA A 160 3.99 -4.30 -10.60
N TYR A 161 4.58 -5.05 -11.52
CA TYR A 161 5.78 -5.83 -11.24
C TYR A 161 6.95 -4.96 -10.79
N ARG A 162 7.22 -3.86 -11.50
CA ARG A 162 8.35 -2.98 -11.19
C ARG A 162 8.25 -2.33 -9.82
N VAL A 163 7.06 -1.86 -9.43
CA VAL A 163 6.88 -1.22 -8.12
C VAL A 163 7.02 -2.24 -6.99
N ASN A 164 6.45 -3.43 -7.14
CA ASN A 164 6.58 -4.50 -6.15
C ASN A 164 8.01 -5.00 -6.02
N ALA A 165 8.73 -5.18 -7.14
CA ALA A 165 10.13 -5.59 -7.13
C ALA A 165 11.05 -4.54 -6.51
N ALA A 166 10.79 -3.25 -6.76
CA ALA A 166 11.59 -2.15 -6.23
C ALA A 166 11.46 -2.01 -4.70
N VAL A 167 10.26 -2.26 -4.15
CA VAL A 167 10.00 -2.09 -2.71
C VAL A 167 10.34 -3.32 -1.88
N PHE A 168 10.41 -4.51 -2.48
CA PHE A 168 10.62 -5.76 -1.76
C PHE A 168 11.91 -5.79 -0.91
N PRO A 169 13.09 -5.30 -1.39
CA PRO A 169 14.27 -5.21 -0.53
C PRO A 169 14.05 -4.32 0.69
N LEU A 170 13.30 -3.22 0.55
CA LEU A 170 12.97 -2.35 1.67
C LEU A 170 12.02 -3.03 2.66
N TRP A 171 11.09 -3.85 2.18
CA TRP A 171 10.23 -4.67 3.05
C TRP A 171 11.06 -5.68 3.85
N THR A 172 12.07 -6.30 3.24
CA THR A 172 13.02 -7.16 3.95
C THR A 172 13.74 -6.39 5.06
N PHE A 173 14.25 -5.19 4.76
CA PHE A 173 14.87 -4.32 5.76
C PHE A 173 13.87 -3.93 6.87
N THR A 174 12.61 -3.67 6.51
CA THR A 174 11.54 -3.35 7.48
C THR A 174 11.37 -4.45 8.53
N ILE A 175 11.35 -5.72 8.11
CA ILE A 175 11.25 -6.87 9.02
C ILE A 175 12.47 -6.94 9.94
N ILE A 176 13.67 -6.73 9.40
CA ILE A 176 14.92 -6.73 10.18
C ILE A 176 14.90 -5.59 11.22
N ALA A 177 14.53 -4.39 10.82
CA ALA A 177 14.42 -3.23 11.71
C ALA A 177 13.38 -3.47 12.83
N GLY A 178 12.26 -4.13 12.48
CA GLY A 178 11.24 -4.55 13.46
C GLY A 178 11.75 -5.59 14.46
N ALA A 179 12.57 -6.53 14.00
CA ALA A 179 13.20 -7.50 14.88
C ALA A 179 14.18 -6.83 15.86
N ILE A 180 14.98 -5.88 15.40
CA ILE A 180 15.90 -5.11 16.26
C ILE A 180 15.09 -4.31 17.30
N TRP A 181 14.02 -3.61 16.86
CA TRP A 181 13.13 -2.93 17.78
C TRP A 181 12.50 -3.88 18.81
N ALA A 182 12.08 -5.07 18.42
CA ALA A 182 11.53 -6.09 19.33
C ALA A 182 12.55 -6.54 20.39
N GLY A 183 13.85 -6.57 20.02
CA GLY A 183 14.95 -6.78 20.94
C GLY A 183 15.02 -5.70 22.02
N ASP A 184 14.90 -4.42 21.63
CA ASP A 184 14.89 -3.27 22.55
C ASP A 184 13.63 -3.27 23.45
N ALA A 185 12.46 -3.51 22.84
CA ALA A 185 11.17 -3.38 23.51
C ALA A 185 10.83 -4.55 24.46
N TRP A 186 11.23 -5.77 24.08
CA TRP A 186 10.82 -7.01 24.77
C TRP A 186 11.95 -7.96 25.08
N GLY A 187 13.20 -7.58 24.85
CA GLY A 187 14.39 -8.40 25.11
C GLY A 187 14.55 -9.61 24.19
N ARG A 188 13.85 -9.66 23.05
CA ARG A 188 13.92 -10.74 22.08
C ARG A 188 13.68 -10.23 20.66
N TYR A 189 14.48 -10.66 19.72
CA TYR A 189 14.39 -10.25 18.32
C TYR A 189 13.20 -10.87 17.58
N TRP A 190 12.77 -12.07 17.99
CA TRP A 190 11.67 -12.80 17.38
C TRP A 190 10.97 -13.69 18.41
N GLY A 191 9.66 -13.72 18.42
CA GLY A 191 8.88 -14.47 19.39
C GLY A 191 7.62 -15.10 18.83
N TRP A 192 7.51 -15.20 17.51
CA TRP A 192 6.34 -15.78 16.85
C TRP A 192 5.03 -15.06 17.18
N ASP A 193 5.11 -13.78 17.54
CA ASP A 193 3.92 -12.94 17.69
C ASP A 193 3.14 -12.92 16.36
N PRO A 194 1.79 -12.88 16.38
CA PRO A 194 0.99 -12.87 15.16
C PRO A 194 1.41 -11.82 14.13
N LYS A 195 1.82 -10.63 14.58
CA LYS A 195 2.31 -9.56 13.71
C LYS A 195 3.63 -9.94 13.02
N GLU A 196 4.55 -10.55 13.76
CA GLU A 196 5.82 -11.06 13.23
C GLU A 196 5.57 -12.15 12.20
N VAL A 197 4.72 -13.13 12.53
CA VAL A 197 4.36 -14.24 11.63
C VAL A 197 3.74 -13.74 10.33
N TRP A 198 2.75 -12.83 10.39
CA TRP A 198 2.09 -12.33 9.19
C TRP A 198 2.94 -11.38 8.37
N SER A 199 3.90 -10.66 8.99
CA SER A 199 4.90 -9.89 8.25
C SER A 199 5.82 -10.81 7.45
N PHE A 200 6.22 -11.95 8.01
CA PHE A 200 7.02 -12.97 7.34
C PHE A 200 6.21 -13.70 6.25
N ILE A 201 4.95 -14.07 6.51
CA ILE A 201 4.05 -14.64 5.48
C ILE A 201 3.93 -13.68 4.29
N THR A 202 3.76 -12.39 4.54
CA THR A 202 3.74 -11.35 3.50
C THR A 202 5.05 -11.35 2.70
N TRP A 203 6.19 -11.43 3.37
CA TRP A 203 7.49 -11.51 2.72
C TRP A 203 7.61 -12.74 1.83
N VAL A 204 7.25 -13.93 2.34
CA VAL A 204 7.25 -15.18 1.56
C VAL A 204 6.34 -15.07 0.34
N ALA A 205 5.14 -14.52 0.49
CA ALA A 205 4.18 -14.38 -0.62
C ALA A 205 4.72 -13.46 -1.73
N TYR A 206 5.32 -12.30 -1.38
CA TYR A 206 5.97 -11.44 -2.36
C TYR A 206 7.25 -12.07 -2.96
N ALA A 207 8.04 -12.79 -2.16
CA ALA A 207 9.20 -13.54 -2.67
C ALA A 207 8.77 -14.59 -3.70
N CYS A 208 7.71 -15.36 -3.42
CA CYS A 208 7.13 -16.31 -4.37
C CYS A 208 6.65 -15.63 -5.65
N TYR A 209 5.96 -14.49 -5.53
CA TYR A 209 5.54 -13.69 -6.68
C TYR A 209 6.73 -13.26 -7.55
N LEU A 210 7.76 -12.67 -6.93
CA LEU A 210 8.93 -12.19 -7.66
C LEU A 210 9.75 -13.35 -8.25
N HIS A 211 9.88 -14.46 -7.53
CA HIS A 211 10.55 -15.66 -8.01
C HIS A 211 9.82 -16.26 -9.23
N ALA A 212 8.49 -16.41 -9.14
CA ALA A 212 7.68 -16.91 -10.25
C ALA A 212 7.82 -16.02 -11.51
N ARG A 213 7.92 -14.69 -11.32
CA ARG A 213 8.15 -13.73 -12.42
C ARG A 213 9.54 -13.84 -13.01
N ALA A 214 10.57 -13.96 -12.17
CA ALA A 214 11.98 -13.90 -12.59
C ALA A 214 12.48 -15.23 -13.16
N THR A 215 12.11 -16.36 -12.57
CA THR A 215 12.65 -17.69 -12.90
C THR A 215 11.67 -18.54 -13.71
N ALA A 216 10.41 -18.63 -13.30
CA ALA A 216 9.41 -19.43 -14.01
C ALA A 216 8.73 -18.66 -15.17
N GLY A 217 9.10 -17.39 -15.40
CA GLY A 217 8.60 -16.58 -16.50
C GLY A 217 7.08 -16.28 -16.40
N TRP A 218 6.48 -16.40 -15.22
CA TRP A 218 5.05 -16.13 -15.04
C TRP A 218 4.71 -14.68 -15.40
N LYS A 219 3.72 -14.54 -16.25
CA LYS A 219 3.15 -13.25 -16.67
C LYS A 219 1.63 -13.34 -16.67
N GLY A 220 0.99 -12.18 -16.78
CA GLY A 220 -0.45 -12.17 -16.93
C GLY A 220 -1.20 -12.55 -15.66
N ARG A 221 -2.36 -13.14 -15.81
CA ARG A 221 -3.32 -13.41 -14.71
C ARG A 221 -2.75 -14.24 -13.58
N LYS A 222 -1.94 -15.29 -13.88
CA LYS A 222 -1.33 -16.12 -12.84
C LYS A 222 -0.45 -15.30 -11.90
N ALA A 223 0.40 -14.45 -12.46
CA ALA A 223 1.25 -13.56 -11.68
C ALA A 223 0.43 -12.48 -10.95
N ALA A 224 -0.63 -11.94 -11.58
CA ALA A 224 -1.52 -10.97 -10.96
C ALA A 224 -2.23 -11.53 -9.72
N TYR A 225 -2.77 -12.72 -9.79
CA TYR A 225 -3.41 -13.36 -8.63
C TYR A 225 -2.43 -13.60 -7.49
N LEU A 226 -1.19 -14.00 -7.80
CA LEU A 226 -0.17 -14.20 -6.78
C LEU A 226 0.24 -12.87 -6.12
N ALA A 227 0.35 -11.77 -6.91
CA ALA A 227 0.60 -10.44 -6.37
C ALA A 227 -0.54 -9.96 -5.46
N LEU A 228 -1.80 -10.18 -5.85
CA LEU A 228 -2.97 -9.83 -5.04
C LEU A 228 -3.07 -10.69 -3.77
N ALA A 229 -2.71 -11.97 -3.84
CA ALA A 229 -2.63 -12.83 -2.66
C ALA A 229 -1.56 -12.32 -1.67
N ALA A 230 -0.39 -11.89 -2.18
CA ALA A 230 0.65 -11.28 -1.34
C ALA A 230 0.18 -9.97 -0.70
N PHE A 231 -0.55 -9.13 -1.45
CA PHE A 231 -1.15 -7.91 -0.90
C PHE A 231 -2.25 -8.21 0.12
N ALA A 232 -3.05 -9.24 -0.10
CA ALA A 232 -4.04 -9.69 0.88
C ALA A 232 -3.40 -10.15 2.20
N CYS A 233 -2.24 -10.83 2.14
CA CYS A 233 -1.46 -11.15 3.35
C CYS A 233 -1.00 -9.88 4.08
N TRP A 234 -0.57 -8.85 3.34
CA TRP A 234 -0.20 -7.55 3.92
C TRP A 234 -1.41 -6.85 4.57
N LEU A 235 -2.57 -6.84 3.88
CA LEU A 235 -3.81 -6.28 4.45
C LEU A 235 -4.24 -7.02 5.71
N PHE A 236 -4.15 -8.35 5.71
CA PHE A 236 -4.47 -9.15 6.89
C PHE A 236 -3.48 -8.88 8.03
N ASN A 237 -2.19 -8.75 7.73
CA ASN A 237 -1.21 -8.35 8.73
C ASN A 237 -1.56 -6.99 9.34
N TYR A 238 -2.03 -6.04 8.51
CA TYR A 238 -2.35 -4.70 9.01
C TYR A 238 -3.71 -4.65 9.72
N TYR A 239 -4.80 -5.03 9.05
CA TYR A 239 -6.15 -4.96 9.62
C TYR A 239 -6.49 -6.21 10.43
N GLY A 240 -6.32 -7.38 9.83
CA GLY A 240 -6.78 -8.65 10.40
C GLY A 240 -6.12 -8.95 11.75
N VAL A 241 -4.81 -8.85 11.82
CA VAL A 241 -4.07 -9.12 13.06
C VAL A 241 -4.44 -8.10 14.14
N ASN A 242 -4.53 -6.82 13.81
CA ASN A 242 -4.83 -5.79 14.81
C ASN A 242 -6.29 -5.82 15.32
N ILE A 243 -7.24 -6.32 14.51
CA ILE A 243 -8.66 -6.31 14.87
C ILE A 243 -9.09 -7.64 15.50
N PHE A 244 -8.57 -8.78 15.00
CA PHE A 244 -9.10 -10.11 15.34
C PHE A 244 -8.15 -10.97 16.16
N VAL A 245 -6.87 -10.59 16.29
CA VAL A 245 -5.87 -11.43 16.94
C VAL A 245 -5.20 -10.68 18.08
N SER A 246 -5.31 -11.19 19.30
CA SER A 246 -4.59 -10.64 20.46
C SER A 246 -3.09 -10.96 20.38
N GLY A 247 -2.25 -9.95 20.58
CA GLY A 247 -0.79 -10.07 20.54
C GLY A 247 -0.12 -8.86 21.20
N LYS A 248 1.21 -8.81 21.17
CA LYS A 248 1.98 -7.68 21.76
C LYS A 248 1.86 -6.37 20.95
N HIS A 249 1.32 -6.44 19.74
CA HIS A 249 1.14 -5.31 18.84
C HIS A 249 -0.34 -4.92 18.64
N SER A 250 -1.27 -5.60 19.29
CA SER A 250 -2.72 -5.32 19.26
C SER A 250 -3.14 -4.49 20.46
#